data_79e72efac5dcbe378eb6818051fb415c
#
_entry.id   79e72efac5dcbe378eb6818051fb415c
#
_cell.length_a   1.000
_cell.length_b   1.000
_cell.length_c   1.000
_cell.angle_alpha   90.00
_cell.angle_beta   90.00
_cell.angle_gamma   90.00
#
_symmetry.space_group_name_H-M   'P 1'
#
loop_
_entity.id
_entity.type
_entity.pdbx_description
1 polymer ?
#
loop_
_entity_poly.entity_id
_entity_poly.type
_entity_poly.pdbx_seq_one_letter_code
_entity_poly.pdbx_strand_id
1 'polypeptide(L)'
;IYMDDQEIATQYQEEIGDEINLPTHSNDTHDLKILMENMGRVNYGSKLQAETQQKGIRNGVILDIHFTKKWKHYCLNFEHLDLLNWENGYQSGPGFHEYIFEADEVKETFIDLEGFGKGVVFVNGHHCGRFYEAGPTLSLYIPGPFLKKGINQIIIFETEGCYRDKIELIGQPKYL
;
A
#
# COMPACT_ATOMS: atom_id res chain seq x y z
N ILE A 1 -10.18 7.28 -0.48
CA ILE A 1 -10.90 8.28 -1.28
C ILE A 1 -10.46 9.64 -0.80
N TYR A 2 -10.02 10.47 -1.72
CA TYR A 2 -9.46 11.79 -1.45
C TYR A 2 -10.22 12.84 -2.24
N MET A 3 -10.45 13.98 -1.64
CA MET A 3 -10.96 15.18 -2.31
C MET A 3 -10.01 16.35 -2.04
N ASP A 4 -9.49 16.96 -3.10
CA ASP A 4 -8.50 18.04 -3.03
C ASP A 4 -7.28 17.67 -2.15
N ASP A 5 -6.78 16.44 -2.33
CA ASP A 5 -5.67 15.81 -1.60
C ASP A 5 -5.93 15.54 -0.09
N GLN A 6 -7.16 15.76 0.38
CA GLN A 6 -7.54 15.37 1.74
C GLN A 6 -8.29 14.05 1.73
N GLU A 7 -7.91 13.14 2.59
CA GLU A 7 -8.65 11.90 2.78
C GLU A 7 -10.02 12.17 3.37
N ILE A 8 -11.05 11.63 2.72
CA ILE A 8 -12.44 11.77 3.17
C ILE A 8 -13.04 10.44 3.65
N ALA A 9 -12.55 9.33 3.14
CA ALA A 9 -12.97 8.00 3.57
C ALA A 9 -11.99 6.92 3.13
N THR A 10 -11.86 5.89 3.96
CA THR A 10 -11.32 4.58 3.60
C THR A 10 -12.39 3.54 3.84
N GLN A 11 -12.65 2.68 2.85
CA GLN A 11 -13.59 1.57 2.94
C GLN A 11 -12.87 0.26 2.72
N TYR A 12 -13.08 -0.68 3.62
CA TYR A 12 -12.62 -2.06 3.48
C TYR A 12 -13.70 -2.92 2.83
N GLN A 13 -13.36 -4.15 2.52
CA GLN A 13 -14.17 -5.06 1.71
C GLN A 13 -15.65 -5.13 2.11
N GLU A 14 -15.96 -5.10 3.40
CA GLU A 14 -17.32 -5.20 3.92
C GLU A 14 -18.10 -3.89 3.83
N GLU A 15 -17.40 -2.78 3.70
CA GLU A 15 -17.95 -1.41 3.65
C GLU A 15 -18.06 -0.89 2.20
N ILE A 16 -17.42 -1.59 1.25
CA ILE A 16 -17.41 -1.16 -0.14
C ILE A 16 -18.84 -1.15 -0.71
N GLY A 17 -19.29 0.04 -1.08
CA GLY A 17 -20.63 0.29 -1.60
C GLY A 17 -21.50 1.09 -0.66
N ASP A 18 -21.07 1.35 0.56
CA ASP A 18 -21.74 2.28 1.45
C ASP A 18 -21.56 3.72 0.91
N GLU A 19 -22.55 4.54 1.19
CA GLU A 19 -22.55 5.94 0.75
C GLU A 19 -21.50 6.74 1.54
N ILE A 20 -20.76 7.58 0.82
CA ILE A 20 -19.78 8.50 1.39
C ILE A 20 -20.23 9.92 1.12
N ASN A 21 -20.39 10.70 2.19
CA ASN A 21 -20.72 12.11 2.08
C ASN A 21 -19.49 12.92 1.68
N LEU A 22 -19.56 13.60 0.54
CA LEU A 22 -18.51 14.51 0.10
C LEU A 22 -18.72 15.88 0.73
N PRO A 23 -17.69 16.48 1.34
CA PRO A 23 -17.75 17.84 1.92
C PRO A 23 -17.69 18.91 0.81
N THR A 24 -18.69 18.93 -0.06
CA THR A 24 -18.75 19.87 -1.18
C THR A 24 -19.57 21.11 -0.84
N HIS A 25 -19.17 22.25 -1.41
CA HIS A 25 -19.96 23.47 -1.46
C HIS A 25 -20.49 23.70 -2.87
N SER A 26 -21.70 24.21 -2.98
CA SER A 26 -22.32 24.50 -4.28
C SER A 26 -21.45 25.48 -5.09
N ASN A 27 -21.17 25.13 -6.35
CA ASN A 27 -20.42 25.88 -7.37
C ASN A 27 -18.89 25.74 -7.34
N ASP A 28 -18.31 24.92 -6.50
CA ASP A 28 -16.87 24.65 -6.53
C ASP A 28 -16.56 23.45 -7.44
N THR A 29 -15.36 23.46 -8.01
CA THR A 29 -14.81 22.32 -8.73
C THR A 29 -13.79 21.64 -7.83
N HIS A 30 -13.95 20.33 -7.65
CA HIS A 30 -13.11 19.53 -6.77
C HIS A 30 -12.38 18.44 -7.56
N ASP A 31 -11.19 18.07 -7.11
CA ASP A 31 -10.44 16.92 -7.63
C ASP A 31 -10.73 15.70 -6.75
N LEU A 32 -11.40 14.69 -7.33
CA LEU A 32 -11.73 13.45 -6.64
C LEU A 32 -10.76 12.34 -7.07
N LYS A 33 -10.04 11.76 -6.11
CA LYS A 33 -9.11 10.67 -6.32
C LYS A 33 -9.57 9.44 -5.54
N ILE A 34 -9.48 8.28 -6.17
CA ILE A 34 -9.78 6.99 -5.54
C ILE A 34 -8.53 6.11 -5.68
N LEU A 35 -7.88 5.84 -4.57
CA LEU A 35 -6.86 4.81 -4.49
C LEU A 35 -7.54 3.46 -4.23
N MET A 36 -7.41 2.54 -5.17
CA MET A 36 -7.98 1.19 -5.06
C MET A 36 -6.86 0.17 -4.87
N GLU A 37 -6.91 -0.54 -3.77
CA GLU A 37 -6.02 -1.66 -3.49
C GLU A 37 -6.76 -3.00 -3.59
N ASN A 38 -6.19 -3.93 -4.36
CA ASN A 38 -6.62 -5.32 -4.36
C ASN A 38 -5.73 -6.12 -3.41
N MET A 39 -6.26 -6.55 -2.26
CA MET A 39 -5.53 -7.32 -1.24
C MET A 39 -5.10 -8.73 -1.70
N GLY A 40 -5.30 -9.05 -2.95
CA GLY A 40 -4.93 -10.32 -3.55
C GLY A 40 -6.10 -10.97 -4.28
N ARG A 41 -5.79 -11.99 -5.04
CA ARG A 41 -6.79 -12.79 -5.75
C ARG A 41 -7.36 -13.86 -4.85
N VAL A 42 -8.57 -14.30 -5.15
CA VAL A 42 -9.13 -15.53 -4.59
C VAL A 42 -8.19 -16.69 -4.96
N ASN A 43 -7.73 -17.43 -3.98
CA ASN A 43 -6.74 -18.50 -4.14
C ASN A 43 -7.32 -19.92 -3.94
N TYR A 44 -8.61 -20.03 -3.69
CA TYR A 44 -9.28 -21.31 -3.46
C TYR A 44 -10.72 -21.31 -3.96
N GLY A 45 -11.19 -22.47 -4.40
CA GLY A 45 -12.58 -22.69 -4.81
C GLY A 45 -12.75 -22.95 -6.31
N SER A 46 -13.91 -23.44 -6.69
CA SER A 46 -14.25 -23.83 -8.07
C SER A 46 -14.31 -22.68 -9.07
N LYS A 47 -14.40 -21.46 -8.58
CA LYS A 47 -14.48 -20.24 -9.41
C LYS A 47 -13.21 -19.38 -9.34
N LEU A 48 -12.07 -19.99 -9.07
CA LEU A 48 -10.80 -19.32 -8.80
C LEU A 48 -10.41 -18.25 -9.81
N GLN A 49 -10.67 -18.49 -11.09
CA GLN A 49 -10.36 -17.53 -12.17
C GLN A 49 -11.61 -16.97 -12.85
N ALA A 50 -12.78 -17.19 -12.27
CA ALA A 50 -14.02 -16.70 -12.85
C ALA A 50 -14.04 -15.16 -12.87
N GLU A 51 -14.69 -14.61 -13.88
CA GLU A 51 -14.89 -13.16 -14.01
C GLU A 51 -15.53 -12.54 -12.76
N THR A 52 -16.41 -13.27 -12.11
CA THR A 52 -17.06 -12.86 -10.85
C THR A 52 -16.10 -12.68 -9.68
N GLN A 53 -14.87 -13.18 -9.78
CA GLN A 53 -13.82 -13.07 -8.77
C GLN A 53 -12.80 -11.96 -9.08
N GLN A 54 -13.01 -11.20 -10.12
CA GLN A 54 -12.21 -10.00 -10.40
C GLN A 54 -12.53 -8.92 -9.38
N LYS A 55 -11.49 -8.26 -8.92
CA LYS A 55 -11.55 -7.17 -7.93
C LYS A 55 -11.31 -5.81 -8.61
N GLY A 56 -11.59 -4.75 -7.89
CA GLY A 56 -11.47 -3.37 -8.36
C GLY A 56 -12.83 -2.72 -8.60
N ILE A 57 -12.82 -1.50 -9.11
CA ILE A 57 -14.03 -0.76 -9.47
C ILE A 57 -14.57 -1.32 -10.77
N ARG A 58 -15.63 -2.11 -10.71
CA ARG A 58 -16.18 -2.82 -11.88
C ARG A 58 -17.32 -2.07 -12.56
N ASN A 59 -18.21 -1.47 -11.78
CA ASN A 59 -19.47 -0.91 -12.28
C ASN A 59 -19.42 0.61 -12.42
N GLY A 60 -18.31 1.24 -12.04
CA GLY A 60 -18.15 2.70 -12.08
C GLY A 60 -18.39 3.36 -10.72
N VAL A 61 -18.37 4.67 -10.72
CA VAL A 61 -18.58 5.52 -9.54
C VAL A 61 -19.83 6.34 -9.76
N ILE A 62 -20.69 6.39 -8.75
CA ILE A 62 -21.93 7.13 -8.75
C ILE A 62 -21.77 8.32 -7.79
N LEU A 63 -22.08 9.52 -8.30
CA LEU A 63 -22.26 10.71 -7.46
C LEU A 63 -23.76 11.06 -7.49
N ASP A 64 -24.35 11.12 -6.30
CA ASP A 64 -25.81 11.15 -6.12
C ASP A 64 -26.47 9.97 -6.85
N ILE A 65 -27.12 10.24 -7.97
CA ILE A 65 -27.80 9.24 -8.80
C ILE A 65 -27.17 9.08 -10.18
N HIS A 66 -26.03 9.73 -10.45
CA HIS A 66 -25.43 9.77 -11.77
C HIS A 66 -24.09 9.04 -11.82
N PHE A 67 -23.92 8.20 -12.84
CA PHE A 67 -22.61 7.64 -13.14
C PHE A 67 -21.65 8.71 -13.64
N THR A 68 -20.51 8.80 -12.98
CA THR A 68 -19.43 9.69 -13.40
C THR A 68 -18.66 9.11 -14.57
N LYS A 69 -18.13 10.00 -15.41
CA LYS A 69 -17.41 9.63 -16.64
C LYS A 69 -16.08 10.38 -16.71
N LYS A 70 -15.23 9.97 -17.67
CA LYS A 70 -13.95 10.61 -17.99
C LYS A 70 -12.91 10.46 -16.87
N TRP A 71 -12.95 9.37 -16.12
CA TRP A 71 -11.93 9.03 -15.16
C TRP A 71 -10.57 8.83 -15.83
N LYS A 72 -9.52 9.35 -15.20
CA LYS A 72 -8.14 9.00 -15.53
C LYS A 72 -7.73 7.82 -14.64
N HIS A 73 -7.20 6.76 -15.24
CA HIS A 73 -6.76 5.57 -14.54
C HIS A 73 -5.24 5.49 -14.56
N TYR A 74 -4.65 5.28 -13.40
CA TYR A 74 -3.22 5.09 -13.24
C TYR A 74 -2.98 3.73 -12.60
N CYS A 75 -2.26 2.85 -13.30
CA CYS A 75 -1.82 1.58 -12.74
C CYS A 75 -0.54 1.81 -11.94
N LEU A 76 -0.58 1.56 -10.63
CA LEU A 76 0.57 1.62 -9.76
C LEU A 76 1.27 0.25 -9.78
N ASN A 77 1.96 -0.05 -10.87
CA ASN A 77 2.88 -1.18 -10.91
C ASN A 77 4.20 -0.77 -10.26
N PHE A 78 4.82 -1.66 -9.53
CA PHE A 78 6.07 -1.37 -8.83
C PHE A 78 7.32 -1.67 -9.67
N GLU A 79 7.22 -1.64 -11.00
CA GLU A 79 8.33 -1.97 -11.90
C GLU A 79 9.41 -0.87 -11.96
N HIS A 80 9.04 0.35 -11.59
CA HIS A 80 9.89 1.55 -11.74
C HIS A 80 10.08 2.28 -10.40
N LEU A 81 10.48 1.56 -9.36
CA LEU A 81 10.81 2.17 -8.07
C LEU A 81 12.03 3.11 -8.14
N ASP A 82 12.88 2.93 -9.14
CA ASP A 82 14.03 3.78 -9.45
C ASP A 82 13.64 5.18 -9.92
N LEU A 83 12.40 5.39 -10.34
CA LEU A 83 11.88 6.70 -10.74
C LEU A 83 11.27 7.50 -9.60
N LEU A 84 11.22 6.95 -8.38
CA LEU A 84 10.73 7.68 -7.22
C LEU A 84 11.65 8.85 -6.89
N ASN A 85 11.04 10.01 -6.70
CA ASN A 85 11.73 11.18 -6.18
C ASN A 85 11.59 11.18 -4.66
N TRP A 86 12.74 11.11 -3.99
CA TRP A 86 12.78 11.13 -2.53
C TRP A 86 12.82 12.57 -2.03
N GLU A 87 11.84 12.93 -1.23
CA GLU A 87 11.77 14.21 -0.52
C GLU A 87 12.01 13.97 0.97
N ASN A 88 12.63 14.93 1.63
CA ASN A 88 12.84 14.85 3.07
C ASN A 88 11.56 15.20 3.82
N GLY A 89 11.19 14.35 4.75
CA GLY A 89 10.07 14.55 5.66
C GLY A 89 8.86 13.69 5.33
N TYR A 90 8.03 13.54 6.34
CA TYR A 90 6.79 12.79 6.25
C TYR A 90 5.68 13.66 5.65
N GLN A 91 4.94 13.10 4.71
CA GLN A 91 3.67 13.64 4.25
C GLN A 91 2.55 12.69 4.68
N SER A 92 1.41 13.24 5.09
CA SER A 92 0.27 12.43 5.49
C SER A 92 -0.33 11.64 4.32
N GLY A 93 -0.86 10.46 4.60
CA GLY A 93 -1.50 9.59 3.63
C GLY A 93 -0.56 8.55 3.02
N PRO A 94 -1.04 7.77 2.03
CA PRO A 94 -0.25 6.73 1.37
C PRO A 94 1.02 7.27 0.76
N GLY A 95 2.13 6.55 0.96
CA GLY A 95 3.42 7.01 0.45
C GLY A 95 4.48 5.93 0.43
N PHE A 96 5.59 6.27 -0.23
CA PHE A 96 6.79 5.46 -0.23
C PHE A 96 7.76 5.98 0.81
N HIS A 97 8.32 5.07 1.59
CA HIS A 97 9.33 5.36 2.61
C HIS A 97 10.61 4.60 2.28
N GLU A 98 11.73 5.30 2.25
CA GLU A 98 13.04 4.73 1.99
C GLU A 98 13.85 4.62 3.27
N TYR A 99 14.48 3.45 3.47
CA TYR A 99 15.43 3.21 4.55
C TYR A 99 16.71 2.63 3.98
N ILE A 100 17.82 3.22 4.35
CA ILE A 100 19.16 2.76 3.93
C ILE A 100 19.89 2.24 5.16
N PHE A 101 20.52 1.09 5.01
CA PHE A 101 21.35 0.52 6.06
C PHE A 101 22.58 -0.18 5.48
N GLU A 102 23.61 -0.33 6.29
CA GLU A 102 24.82 -1.05 5.94
C GLU A 102 24.85 -2.41 6.66
N ALA A 103 25.13 -3.48 5.91
CA ALA A 103 25.25 -4.82 6.41
C ALA A 103 26.70 -5.31 6.31
N ASP A 104 27.28 -5.73 7.42
CA ASP A 104 28.63 -6.33 7.45
C ASP A 104 28.67 -7.73 6.85
N GLU A 105 27.57 -8.46 6.97
CA GLU A 105 27.40 -9.82 6.45
C GLU A 105 26.00 -10.03 5.87
N VAL A 106 25.89 -11.02 5.00
CA VAL A 106 24.61 -11.40 4.39
C VAL A 106 24.02 -12.55 5.20
N LYS A 107 22.91 -12.26 5.89
CA LYS A 107 22.11 -13.24 6.63
C LYS A 107 20.62 -12.98 6.39
N GLU A 108 19.84 -14.04 6.39
CA GLU A 108 18.39 -13.92 6.45
C GLU A 108 17.97 -13.21 7.73
N THR A 109 16.91 -12.42 7.65
CA THR A 109 16.41 -11.63 8.76
C THR A 109 14.92 -11.36 8.59
N PHE A 110 14.33 -10.66 9.53
CA PHE A 110 12.97 -10.14 9.43
C PHE A 110 13.00 -8.63 9.60
N ILE A 111 12.14 -7.93 8.90
CA ILE A 111 11.86 -6.52 9.14
C ILE A 111 10.70 -6.41 10.12
N ASP A 112 10.88 -5.64 11.20
CA ASP A 112 9.79 -5.30 12.12
C ASP A 112 8.91 -4.20 11.52
N LEU A 113 7.65 -4.53 11.30
CA LEU A 113 6.64 -3.66 10.68
C LEU A 113 5.55 -3.21 11.66
N GLU A 114 5.72 -3.50 12.95
CA GLU A 114 4.81 -2.95 13.97
C GLU A 114 4.81 -1.42 13.93
N GLY A 115 3.61 -0.82 13.95
CA GLY A 115 3.44 0.63 13.84
C GLY A 115 3.31 1.17 12.40
N PHE A 116 3.40 0.29 11.41
CA PHE A 116 2.87 0.53 10.08
C PHE A 116 1.47 -0.08 9.95
N GLY A 117 0.62 0.50 9.11
CA GLY A 117 -0.73 0.00 8.88
C GLY A 117 -0.76 -1.16 7.89
N LYS A 118 -0.65 -0.84 6.61
CA LYS A 118 -0.76 -1.81 5.52
C LYS A 118 0.07 -1.40 4.33
N GLY A 119 0.63 -2.40 3.62
CA GLY A 119 1.40 -2.08 2.42
C GLY A 119 2.25 -3.23 1.89
N VAL A 120 3.32 -2.87 1.20
CA VAL A 120 4.30 -3.80 0.61
C VAL A 120 5.73 -3.36 0.88
N VAL A 121 6.64 -4.33 0.93
CA VAL A 121 8.07 -4.10 1.19
C VAL A 121 8.90 -4.58 0.01
N PHE A 122 9.87 -3.76 -0.35
CA PHE A 122 10.92 -4.11 -1.32
C PHE A 122 12.28 -3.98 -0.66
N VAL A 123 13.17 -4.92 -0.93
CA VAL A 123 14.57 -4.91 -0.50
C VAL A 123 15.47 -5.02 -1.72
N ASN A 124 16.31 -4.02 -1.95
CA ASN A 124 17.17 -3.93 -3.14
C ASN A 124 16.41 -4.20 -4.46
N GLY A 125 15.18 -3.70 -4.58
CA GLY A 125 14.30 -3.90 -5.73
C GLY A 125 13.54 -5.22 -5.75
N HIS A 126 13.77 -6.14 -4.81
CA HIS A 126 13.04 -7.40 -4.70
C HIS A 126 11.78 -7.24 -3.85
N HIS A 127 10.64 -7.63 -4.37
CA HIS A 127 9.38 -7.63 -3.63
C HIS A 127 9.39 -8.73 -2.56
N CYS A 128 9.41 -8.34 -1.28
CA CYS A 128 9.44 -9.28 -0.15
C CYS A 128 8.06 -9.76 0.25
N GLY A 129 7.02 -8.97 0.03
CA GLY A 129 5.66 -9.34 0.38
C GLY A 129 4.83 -8.16 0.89
N ARG A 130 3.66 -8.51 1.40
CA ARG A 130 2.72 -7.57 2.00
C ARG A 130 2.77 -7.64 3.50
N PHE A 131 2.40 -6.55 4.15
CA PHE A 131 2.15 -6.48 5.58
C PHE A 131 0.78 -5.87 5.86
N TYR A 132 0.26 -6.17 7.04
CA TYR A 132 -0.98 -5.62 7.54
C TYR A 132 -0.98 -5.64 9.08
N GLU A 133 -1.34 -4.52 9.71
CA GLU A 133 -1.34 -4.38 11.17
C GLU A 133 -2.29 -5.36 11.90
N ALA A 134 -3.36 -5.78 11.22
CA ALA A 134 -4.28 -6.78 11.76
C ALA A 134 -3.65 -8.19 11.90
N GLY A 135 -2.40 -8.35 11.52
CA GLY A 135 -1.66 -9.58 11.68
C GLY A 135 -2.09 -10.72 10.75
N PRO A 136 -1.77 -11.95 11.11
CA PRO A 136 -1.18 -12.41 12.38
C PRO A 136 0.31 -12.07 12.56
N THR A 137 1.03 -11.73 11.50
CA THR A 137 2.47 -11.41 11.55
C THR A 137 2.69 -9.91 11.50
N LEU A 138 3.49 -9.38 12.43
CA LEU A 138 3.92 -7.98 12.47
C LEU A 138 5.35 -7.80 11.92
N SER A 139 5.89 -8.84 11.31
CA SER A 139 7.20 -8.83 10.67
C SER A 139 7.16 -9.53 9.33
N LEU A 140 8.10 -9.19 8.45
CA LEU A 140 8.21 -9.80 7.13
C LEU A 140 9.62 -10.39 6.95
N TYR A 141 9.69 -11.63 6.46
CA TYR A 141 10.94 -12.33 6.19
C TYR A 141 11.68 -11.71 5.02
N ILE A 142 12.97 -11.50 5.20
CA ILE A 142 13.90 -11.04 4.16
C ILE A 142 14.89 -12.17 3.89
N PRO A 143 14.81 -12.81 2.70
CA PRO A 143 15.78 -13.82 2.30
C PRO A 143 17.21 -13.26 2.22
N GLY A 144 18.19 -14.01 2.68
CA GLY A 144 19.59 -13.61 2.55
C GLY A 144 20.02 -13.18 1.14
N PRO A 145 19.63 -13.89 0.07
CA PRO A 145 19.96 -13.49 -1.31
C PRO A 145 19.43 -12.12 -1.76
N PHE A 146 18.45 -11.52 -1.05
CA PHE A 146 17.98 -10.17 -1.34
C PHE A 146 18.88 -9.08 -0.73
N LEU A 147 19.74 -9.49 0.20
CA LEU A 147 20.69 -8.62 0.86
C LEU A 147 22.08 -8.72 0.22
N LYS A 148 22.88 -7.68 0.39
CA LYS A 148 24.30 -7.64 -0.01
C LYS A 148 25.15 -7.07 1.11
N LYS A 149 26.42 -7.40 1.12
CA LYS A 149 27.38 -6.74 2.00
C LYS A 149 27.52 -5.27 1.61
N GLY A 150 27.57 -4.37 2.58
CA GLY A 150 27.57 -2.92 2.38
C GLY A 150 26.16 -2.36 2.35
N ILE A 151 25.94 -1.36 1.53
CA ILE A 151 24.70 -0.57 1.53
C ILE A 151 23.53 -1.35 0.92
N ASN A 152 22.43 -1.41 1.67
CA ASN A 152 21.14 -1.98 1.27
C ASN A 152 20.05 -0.93 1.38
N GLN A 153 19.02 -1.08 0.54
CA GLN A 153 17.85 -0.22 0.47
C GLN A 153 16.60 -1.03 0.79
N ILE A 154 15.77 -0.50 1.65
CA ILE A 154 14.41 -0.98 1.89
C ILE A 154 13.45 0.13 1.45
N ILE A 155 12.48 -0.23 0.62
CA ILE A 155 11.38 0.65 0.24
C ILE A 155 10.09 0.04 0.77
N ILE A 156 9.33 0.82 1.51
CA ILE A 156 8.01 0.47 2.02
C ILE A 156 6.99 1.36 1.32
N PHE A 157 6.05 0.78 0.58
CA PHE A 157 4.84 1.48 0.17
C PHE A 157 3.78 1.24 1.24
N GLU A 158 3.41 2.29 1.92
CA GLU A 158 2.48 2.30 3.04
C GLU A 158 1.17 2.98 2.61
N THR A 159 0.02 2.39 2.93
CA THR A 159 -1.29 2.82 2.40
C THR A 159 -2.21 3.46 3.41
N GLU A 160 -1.90 3.39 4.70
CA GLU A 160 -2.73 3.92 5.80
C GLU A 160 -2.19 5.27 6.35
N GLY A 161 -1.09 5.76 5.80
CA GLY A 161 -0.47 7.01 6.25
C GLY A 161 0.34 6.86 7.54
N CYS A 162 0.76 5.66 7.88
CA CYS A 162 1.62 5.41 9.03
C CYS A 162 3.10 5.63 8.65
N TYR A 163 3.87 6.19 9.58
CA TYR A 163 5.28 6.49 9.37
C TYR A 163 6.14 6.16 10.60
N ARG A 164 7.35 5.68 10.33
CA ARG A 164 8.38 5.50 11.36
C ARG A 164 9.71 6.05 10.84
N ASP A 165 10.38 6.84 11.67
CA ASP A 165 11.73 7.37 11.35
C ASP A 165 12.78 6.27 11.19
N LYS A 166 12.58 5.16 11.87
CA LYS A 166 13.49 4.01 11.89
C LYS A 166 12.73 2.71 11.84
N ILE A 167 13.33 1.74 11.17
CA ILE A 167 12.89 0.35 11.16
C ILE A 167 13.97 -0.54 11.79
N GLU A 168 13.56 -1.69 12.29
CA GLU A 168 14.46 -2.66 12.89
C GLU A 168 14.50 -3.95 12.08
N LEU A 169 15.71 -4.53 11.97
CA LEU A 169 15.90 -5.87 11.47
C LEU A 169 16.06 -6.81 12.66
N ILE A 170 15.22 -7.82 12.73
CA ILE A 170 15.11 -8.73 13.87
C ILE A 170 15.42 -10.17 13.47
N GLY A 171 15.98 -10.95 14.40
CA GLY A 171 16.41 -12.33 14.13
C GLY A 171 15.30 -13.37 14.19
N GLN A 172 14.11 -13.02 14.66
CA GLN A 172 12.97 -13.93 14.80
C GLN A 172 11.69 -13.24 14.35
N PRO A 173 10.71 -13.98 13.81
CA PRO A 173 9.44 -13.40 13.42
C PRO A 173 8.68 -12.86 14.63
N LYS A 174 7.95 -11.78 14.40
CA LYS A 174 7.08 -11.13 15.39
C LYS A 174 5.62 -11.35 15.00
N TYR A 175 4.81 -11.68 15.98
CA TYR A 175 3.39 -11.95 15.84
C TYR A 175 2.58 -10.99 16.72
N LEU A 176 1.30 -10.84 16.37
CA LEU A 176 0.33 -10.07 17.15
C LEU A 176 0.08 -10.75 18.50
#